data_f8ed1f2d78fdd1a8cc3389eac982e8bb
#
_entry.id   f8ed1f2d78fdd1a8cc3389eac982e8bb
#
_cell.length_a   1.000
_cell.length_b   1.000
_cell.length_c   1.000
_cell.angle_alpha   90.00
_cell.angle_beta   90.00
_cell.angle_gamma   90.00
#
_symmetry.space_group_name_H-M   'P 1'
#
loop_
_entity.id
_entity.type
_entity.pdbx_description
1 polymer ?
#
loop_
_entity_poly.entity_id
_entity_poly.type
_entity_poly.pdbx_seq_one_letter_code
_entity_poly.pdbx_strand_id
1 'polypeptide(L)'
;DEFERSYYNGLMGSLLDNDKYCTYNSPMNGVQGTCGHYDGRKVYSQQDISFQYHSESPDMNCCQANLARGLGQLSQWALMTEGNELYLNYYGNSSITTKVSGVGVTISQTTKYPLDGNIEIEVTGLEEPTKFKLNLRVPTWAHGSTAIVDGKRIVLEEGRYKLQIVLVN
;
A
#
# COMPACT_ATOMS: atom_id res chain seq x y z
N ASP A 1 10.14 -2.76 -2.67
CA ASP A 1 10.41 -2.56 -1.23
C ASP A 1 10.46 -1.07 -0.88
N GLU A 2 11.18 -0.23 -1.63
CA GLU A 2 11.30 1.20 -1.33
C GLU A 2 9.95 1.94 -1.39
N PHE A 3 9.08 1.58 -2.33
CA PHE A 3 7.76 2.17 -2.38
C PHE A 3 6.93 1.84 -1.12
N GLU A 4 6.93 0.59 -0.69
CA GLU A 4 6.21 0.16 0.52
C GLU A 4 6.76 0.85 1.76
N ARG A 5 8.08 0.96 1.87
CA ARG A 5 8.75 1.69 2.96
C ARG A 5 8.35 3.17 2.94
N SER A 6 8.35 3.80 1.78
CA SER A 6 7.94 5.19 1.62
C SER A 6 6.46 5.38 1.92
N TYR A 7 5.63 4.42 1.54
CA TYR A 7 4.20 4.47 1.82
C TYR A 7 3.93 4.45 3.33
N TYR A 8 4.44 3.44 4.06
CA TYR A 8 4.17 3.33 5.50
C TYR A 8 4.91 4.38 6.33
N ASN A 9 6.19 4.63 6.06
CA ASN A 9 6.99 5.55 6.88
C ASN A 9 6.91 7.01 6.41
N GLY A 10 6.69 7.25 5.14
CA GLY A 10 6.54 8.58 4.56
C GLY A 10 5.09 9.03 4.54
N LEU A 11 4.26 8.42 3.70
CA LEU A 11 2.88 8.87 3.51
C LEU A 11 2.02 8.64 4.76
N MET A 12 1.92 7.41 5.22
CA MET A 12 1.12 7.09 6.41
C MET A 12 1.69 7.74 7.67
N GLY A 13 3.02 7.74 7.82
CA GLY A 13 3.69 8.37 8.94
C GLY A 13 3.60 9.90 8.96
N SER A 14 3.20 10.53 7.86
CA SER A 14 2.97 11.98 7.81
C SER A 14 1.57 12.40 8.23
N LEU A 15 0.63 11.46 8.36
CA LEU A 15 -0.72 11.74 8.82
C LEU A 15 -0.71 12.20 10.28
N LEU A 16 -1.54 13.18 10.59
CA LEU A 16 -1.82 13.57 11.97
C LEU A 16 -2.84 12.61 12.59
N ASP A 17 -2.91 12.58 13.92
CA ASP A 17 -3.79 11.69 14.69
C ASP A 17 -5.28 11.81 14.35
N ASN A 18 -5.68 12.88 13.70
CA ASN A 18 -7.05 13.10 13.27
C ASN A 18 -7.36 12.63 11.83
N ASP A 19 -6.38 12.07 11.14
CA ASP A 19 -6.45 11.61 9.74
C ASP A 19 -6.89 12.65 8.71
N LYS A 20 -6.91 13.93 9.10
CA LYS A 20 -7.38 15.03 8.23
C LYS A 20 -6.26 15.83 7.61
N TYR A 21 -5.12 15.85 8.26
CA TYR A 21 -3.98 16.68 7.87
C TYR A 21 -2.70 15.86 7.87
N CYS A 22 -1.70 16.34 7.14
CA CYS A 22 -0.38 15.75 7.12
C CYS A 22 0.67 16.73 7.68
N THR A 23 1.81 16.21 8.03
CA THR A 23 2.98 17.03 8.36
C THR A 23 3.64 17.52 7.05
N TYR A 24 4.01 18.80 7.01
CA TYR A 24 4.84 19.33 5.93
C TYR A 24 6.34 19.05 6.20
N ASN A 25 6.75 19.29 7.43
CA ASN A 25 8.10 19.03 7.90
C ASN A 25 8.06 17.93 8.95
N SER A 26 8.97 16.97 8.82
CA SER A 26 9.18 15.91 9.81
C SER A 26 10.57 16.10 10.42
N PRO A 27 10.69 16.87 11.51
CA PRO A 27 11.98 17.12 12.16
C PRO A 27 12.61 15.82 12.65
N MET A 28 13.92 15.68 12.47
CA MET A 28 14.67 14.48 12.86
C MET A 28 14.75 14.26 14.38
N ASN A 29 14.36 15.26 15.18
CA ASN A 29 14.33 15.17 16.64
C ASN A 29 13.05 14.54 17.21
N GLY A 30 12.17 14.01 16.35
CA GLY A 30 10.91 13.37 16.76
C GLY A 30 9.80 14.32 17.16
N VAL A 31 9.99 15.63 17.03
CA VAL A 31 8.90 16.60 17.22
C VAL A 31 7.97 16.53 16.01
N GLN A 32 6.69 16.38 16.25
CA GLN A 32 5.71 16.37 15.19
C GLN A 32 5.63 17.75 14.52
N GLY A 33 6.08 17.83 13.27
CA GLY A 33 5.86 19.00 12.42
C GLY A 33 4.43 19.00 11.88
N THR A 34 3.87 20.16 11.58
CA THR A 34 2.54 20.25 10.98
C THR A 34 2.57 21.09 9.71
N CYS A 35 1.79 20.69 8.72
CA CYS A 35 1.26 21.64 7.75
C CYS A 35 0.36 22.60 8.54
N GLY A 36 0.47 23.89 8.32
CA GLY A 36 -0.35 24.86 9.02
C GLY A 36 -1.81 24.40 9.13
N HIS A 37 -2.24 24.17 10.34
CA HIS A 37 -3.60 23.75 10.64
C HIS A 37 -4.46 24.97 10.90
N TYR A 38 -5.55 25.10 10.15
CA TYR A 38 -6.51 26.16 10.37
C TYR A 38 -7.73 25.65 11.16
N ASP A 39 -7.77 25.98 12.43
CA ASP A 39 -8.98 25.90 13.24
C ASP A 39 -9.32 27.27 13.86
N GLY A 40 -8.81 28.34 13.28
CA GLY A 40 -8.90 29.69 13.85
C GLY A 40 -7.89 29.95 14.98
N ARG A 41 -7.02 29.02 15.28
CA ARG A 41 -6.00 29.08 16.33
C ARG A 41 -4.60 29.04 15.74
N LYS A 42 -3.60 29.33 16.56
CA LYS A 42 -2.19 29.43 16.16
C LYS A 42 -1.72 28.15 15.46
N VAL A 43 -0.94 28.34 14.39
CA VAL A 43 -0.17 27.28 13.75
C VAL A 43 0.69 26.57 14.80
N TYR A 44 0.46 25.29 15.00
CA TYR A 44 1.25 24.47 15.89
C TYR A 44 2.52 24.01 15.19
N SER A 45 3.49 24.90 15.09
CA SER A 45 4.85 24.47 14.82
C SER A 45 5.70 25.06 15.91
N GLN A 46 6.41 24.23 16.64
CA GLN A 46 7.41 24.69 17.59
C GLN A 46 8.60 25.39 16.91
N GLN A 47 8.59 25.47 15.59
CA GLN A 47 9.67 25.97 14.77
C GLN A 47 9.21 26.97 13.71
N ASP A 48 8.31 27.85 13.93
CA ASP A 48 7.92 28.93 13.00
C ASP A 48 7.94 28.61 11.47
N ILE A 49 7.71 27.33 11.10
CA ILE A 49 7.70 26.92 9.72
C ILE A 49 6.27 26.97 9.21
N SER A 50 5.75 28.18 9.14
CA SER A 50 4.39 28.46 8.70
C SER A 50 4.29 28.93 7.24
N PHE A 51 5.38 28.88 6.48
CA PHE A 51 5.41 29.44 5.13
C PHE A 51 4.48 28.71 4.13
N GLN A 52 3.97 27.54 4.48
CA GLN A 52 2.96 26.83 3.70
C GLN A 52 1.52 27.10 4.16
N TYR A 53 1.36 27.90 5.18
CA TYR A 53 0.05 28.28 5.67
C TYR A 53 -0.54 29.42 4.84
N HIS A 54 -1.72 29.21 4.32
CA HIS A 54 -2.53 30.22 3.66
C HIS A 54 -3.77 30.49 4.51
N SER A 55 -3.88 31.71 5.06
CA SER A 55 -4.98 32.09 5.96
C SER A 55 -6.36 32.01 5.30
N GLU A 56 -6.41 32.22 3.99
CA GLU A 56 -7.64 32.26 3.20
C GLU A 56 -8.00 30.91 2.55
N SER A 57 -7.05 29.97 2.51
CA SER A 57 -7.23 28.68 1.87
C SER A 57 -6.33 27.62 2.52
N PRO A 58 -6.59 27.32 3.79
CA PRO A 58 -5.71 26.48 4.62
C PRO A 58 -5.60 25.04 4.12
N ASP A 59 -6.60 24.55 3.41
CA ASP A 59 -6.65 23.18 2.91
C ASP A 59 -5.99 23.00 1.54
N MET A 60 -5.53 24.09 0.93
CA MET A 60 -4.92 24.08 -0.41
C MET A 60 -3.40 24.11 -0.36
N ASN A 61 -2.78 23.29 0.45
CA ASN A 61 -1.33 23.12 0.38
C ASN A 61 -0.94 21.90 -0.45
N CYS A 62 0.25 21.94 -1.04
CA CYS A 62 0.74 20.89 -1.93
C CYS A 62 0.87 19.54 -1.22
N CYS A 63 1.19 19.54 0.08
CA CYS A 63 1.37 18.31 0.86
C CYS A 63 0.08 17.54 1.05
N GLN A 64 -1.01 18.21 1.39
CA GLN A 64 -2.35 17.62 1.51
C GLN A 64 -2.80 16.96 0.20
N ALA A 65 -2.72 17.71 -0.90
CA ALA A 65 -3.12 17.22 -2.21
C ALA A 65 -2.24 16.03 -2.67
N ASN A 66 -0.94 16.10 -2.42
CA ASN A 66 -0.01 15.03 -2.79
C ASN A 66 -0.14 13.80 -1.91
N LEU A 67 -0.44 13.97 -0.62
CA LEU A 67 -0.74 12.85 0.28
C LEU A 67 -1.96 12.08 -0.23
N ALA A 68 -3.08 12.76 -0.46
CA ALA A 68 -4.30 12.14 -0.96
C ALA A 68 -4.07 11.41 -2.30
N ARG A 69 -3.30 12.03 -3.21
CA ARG A 69 -2.91 11.41 -4.47
C ARG A 69 -2.04 10.17 -4.25
N GLY A 70 -1.04 10.24 -3.37
CA GLY A 70 -0.17 9.11 -3.05
C GLY A 70 -0.92 7.94 -2.45
N LEU A 71 -1.85 8.20 -1.53
CA LEU A 71 -2.72 7.17 -0.96
C LEU A 71 -3.62 6.52 -2.02
N GLY A 72 -4.21 7.32 -2.91
CA GLY A 72 -5.08 6.81 -3.98
C GLY A 72 -4.34 5.99 -5.04
N GLN A 73 -3.06 6.25 -5.27
CA GLN A 73 -2.26 5.51 -6.26
C GLN A 73 -1.91 4.09 -5.84
N LEU A 74 -1.93 3.77 -4.53
CA LEU A 74 -1.60 2.42 -4.06
C LEU A 74 -2.50 1.36 -4.69
N SER A 75 -3.79 1.65 -4.84
CA SER A 75 -4.75 0.73 -5.45
C SER A 75 -4.43 0.41 -6.92
N GLN A 76 -3.85 1.37 -7.66
CA GLN A 76 -3.48 1.17 -9.06
C GLN A 76 -2.27 0.24 -9.23
N TRP A 77 -1.42 0.15 -8.22
CA TRP A 77 -0.19 -0.64 -8.28
C TRP A 77 -0.24 -1.91 -7.45
N ALA A 78 -1.35 -2.12 -6.71
CA ALA A 78 -1.49 -3.28 -5.84
C ALA A 78 -1.45 -4.59 -6.61
N LEU A 79 -2.10 -4.63 -7.76
CA LEU A 79 -2.11 -5.77 -8.68
C LEU A 79 -1.82 -5.28 -10.10
N MET A 80 -0.81 -5.85 -10.73
CA MET A 80 -0.42 -5.56 -12.11
C MET A 80 -0.57 -6.80 -12.98
N THR A 81 -0.74 -6.59 -14.28
CA THR A 81 -0.94 -7.67 -15.26
C THR A 81 0.08 -7.59 -16.38
N GLU A 82 0.59 -8.73 -16.80
CA GLU A 82 1.44 -8.85 -17.97
C GLU A 82 1.11 -10.18 -18.69
N GLY A 83 0.49 -10.10 -19.88
CA GLY A 83 0.04 -11.28 -20.62
C GLY A 83 -0.95 -12.12 -19.81
N ASN A 84 -0.56 -13.35 -19.45
CA ASN A 84 -1.33 -14.25 -18.59
C ASN A 84 -0.79 -14.33 -17.16
N GLU A 85 -0.07 -13.32 -16.71
CA GLU A 85 0.51 -13.25 -15.39
C GLU A 85 -0.08 -12.08 -14.59
N LEU A 86 -0.31 -12.32 -13.29
CA LEU A 86 -0.70 -11.34 -12.31
C LEU A 86 0.44 -11.15 -11.31
N TYR A 87 0.68 -9.91 -10.91
CA TYR A 87 1.74 -9.54 -9.96
C TYR A 87 1.11 -8.84 -8.78
N LEU A 88 1.01 -9.53 -7.65
CA LEU A 88 0.53 -8.95 -6.40
C LEU A 88 1.69 -8.24 -5.68
N ASN A 89 1.64 -6.91 -5.70
CA ASN A 89 2.73 -6.05 -5.26
C ASN A 89 2.63 -5.65 -3.78
N TYR A 90 1.41 -5.46 -3.29
CA TYR A 90 1.16 -4.94 -1.95
C TYR A 90 0.13 -5.76 -1.24
N TYR A 91 0.32 -5.89 0.07
CA TYR A 91 -0.54 -6.65 0.96
C TYR A 91 -1.39 -5.70 1.81
N GLY A 92 -2.66 -6.04 1.96
CA GLY A 92 -3.66 -5.29 2.70
C GLY A 92 -5.05 -5.85 2.45
N ASN A 93 -5.97 -5.64 3.35
CA ASN A 93 -7.36 -6.04 3.14
C ASN A 93 -7.89 -5.40 1.86
N SER A 94 -8.18 -6.22 0.86
CA SER A 94 -8.58 -5.75 -0.46
C SER A 94 -9.30 -6.84 -1.25
N SER A 95 -10.08 -6.41 -2.23
CA SER A 95 -10.64 -7.28 -3.27
C SER A 95 -10.46 -6.56 -4.61
N ILE A 96 -9.65 -7.15 -5.50
CA ILE A 96 -9.24 -6.54 -6.75
C ILE A 96 -9.74 -7.41 -7.89
N THR A 97 -10.63 -6.87 -8.72
CA THR A 97 -11.12 -7.54 -9.92
C THR A 97 -10.38 -7.02 -11.14
N THR A 98 -9.88 -7.95 -11.96
CA THR A 98 -9.17 -7.65 -13.20
C THR A 98 -9.50 -8.68 -14.26
N LYS A 99 -8.83 -8.61 -15.41
CA LYS A 99 -8.92 -9.63 -16.46
C LYS A 99 -7.55 -10.20 -16.75
N VAL A 100 -7.49 -11.52 -16.88
CA VAL A 100 -6.30 -12.23 -17.36
C VAL A 100 -6.71 -13.09 -18.57
N SER A 101 -6.02 -12.92 -19.69
CA SER A 101 -6.38 -13.59 -20.97
C SER A 101 -7.84 -13.37 -21.37
N GLY A 102 -8.42 -12.21 -21.02
CA GLY A 102 -9.82 -11.86 -21.32
C GLY A 102 -10.85 -12.36 -20.31
N VAL A 103 -10.48 -13.26 -19.39
CA VAL A 103 -11.36 -13.84 -18.36
C VAL A 103 -11.27 -13.02 -17.08
N GLY A 104 -12.42 -12.75 -16.47
CA GLY A 104 -12.51 -12.07 -15.19
C GLY A 104 -11.90 -12.89 -14.06
N VAL A 105 -11.14 -12.24 -13.18
CA VAL A 105 -10.55 -12.83 -11.97
C VAL A 105 -10.61 -11.84 -10.83
N THR A 106 -10.93 -12.31 -9.64
CA THR A 106 -10.91 -11.51 -8.42
C THR A 106 -9.89 -12.08 -7.46
N ILE A 107 -8.96 -11.25 -7.02
CA ILE A 107 -7.97 -11.55 -5.98
C ILE A 107 -8.41 -10.84 -4.71
N SER A 108 -8.77 -11.60 -3.69
CA SER A 108 -9.14 -11.08 -2.38
C SER A 108 -8.03 -11.37 -1.38
N GLN A 109 -7.74 -10.38 -0.53
CA GLN A 109 -6.74 -10.50 0.52
C GLN A 109 -7.39 -10.22 1.88
N THR A 110 -7.14 -11.09 2.85
CA THR A 110 -7.53 -10.92 4.25
C THR A 110 -6.28 -10.93 5.12
N THR A 111 -6.00 -9.83 5.81
CA THR A 111 -4.78 -9.68 6.60
C THR A 111 -4.90 -8.54 7.61
N LYS A 112 -4.02 -8.55 8.61
CA LYS A 112 -3.75 -7.39 9.49
C LYS A 112 -2.42 -6.71 9.18
N TYR A 113 -1.86 -6.98 8.01
CA TYR A 113 -0.61 -6.37 7.57
C TYR A 113 -0.70 -4.83 7.58
N PRO A 114 0.31 -4.09 8.06
CA PRO A 114 1.64 -4.53 8.45
C PRO A 114 1.79 -4.97 9.93
N LEU A 115 0.72 -5.01 10.71
CA LEU A 115 0.77 -5.37 12.13
C LEU A 115 0.99 -6.88 12.35
N ASP A 116 0.59 -7.69 11.37
CA ASP A 116 0.73 -9.14 11.35
C ASP A 116 1.19 -9.58 9.96
N GLY A 117 2.10 -10.54 9.89
CA GLY A 117 2.63 -11.07 8.65
C GLY A 117 1.77 -12.16 7.99
N ASN A 118 0.65 -12.54 8.57
CA ASN A 118 -0.25 -13.54 8.00
C ASN A 118 -1.15 -12.91 6.93
N ILE A 119 -1.16 -13.51 5.74
CA ILE A 119 -1.91 -13.03 4.58
C ILE A 119 -2.64 -14.21 3.97
N GLU A 120 -3.95 -14.14 3.94
CA GLU A 120 -4.80 -15.08 3.21
C GLU A 120 -5.15 -14.49 1.86
N ILE A 121 -4.93 -15.26 0.80
CA ILE A 121 -5.20 -14.84 -0.58
C ILE A 121 -6.19 -15.83 -1.17
N GLU A 122 -7.32 -15.32 -1.62
CA GLU A 122 -8.35 -16.08 -2.30
C GLU A 122 -8.46 -15.63 -3.76
N VAL A 123 -8.59 -16.60 -4.66
CA VAL A 123 -8.81 -16.34 -6.08
C VAL A 123 -10.20 -16.85 -6.47
N THR A 124 -11.02 -15.95 -6.97
CA THR A 124 -12.42 -16.22 -7.33
C THR A 124 -12.81 -15.56 -8.65
N GLY A 125 -14.06 -15.77 -9.09
CA GLY A 125 -14.64 -15.07 -10.22
C GLY A 125 -14.19 -15.56 -11.60
N LEU A 126 -13.56 -16.72 -11.68
CA LEU A 126 -13.24 -17.34 -12.98
C LEU A 126 -14.52 -17.89 -13.60
N GLU A 127 -14.98 -17.24 -14.66
CA GLU A 127 -16.18 -17.65 -15.40
C GLU A 127 -15.91 -18.86 -16.31
N GLU A 128 -14.66 -19.04 -16.71
CA GLU A 128 -14.19 -20.13 -17.55
C GLU A 128 -12.87 -20.69 -17.02
N PRO A 129 -12.57 -21.99 -17.24
CA PRO A 129 -11.27 -22.57 -16.89
C PRO A 129 -10.13 -21.77 -17.54
N THR A 130 -9.32 -21.14 -16.73
CA THR A 130 -8.27 -20.25 -17.21
C THR A 130 -6.97 -20.54 -16.49
N LYS A 131 -5.92 -20.75 -17.26
CA LYS A 131 -4.58 -20.95 -16.73
C LYS A 131 -3.83 -19.63 -16.71
N PHE A 132 -3.43 -19.19 -15.53
CA PHE A 132 -2.59 -18.00 -15.35
C PHE A 132 -1.59 -18.19 -14.21
N LYS A 133 -0.59 -17.33 -14.15
CA LYS A 133 0.35 -17.30 -13.06
C LYS A 133 0.02 -16.15 -12.11
N LEU A 134 0.01 -16.45 -10.83
CA LEU A 134 -0.02 -15.43 -9.78
C LEU A 134 1.38 -15.33 -9.15
N ASN A 135 1.99 -14.18 -9.32
CA ASN A 135 3.30 -13.87 -8.79
C ASN A 135 3.13 -13.05 -7.51
N LEU A 136 3.60 -13.58 -6.39
CA LEU A 136 3.56 -12.90 -5.10
C LEU A 136 4.91 -12.26 -4.80
N ARG A 137 4.90 -10.98 -4.47
CA ARG A 137 6.11 -10.29 -4.03
C ARG A 137 6.52 -10.76 -2.63
N VAL A 138 7.75 -11.17 -2.47
CA VAL A 138 8.35 -11.44 -1.16
C VAL A 138 9.35 -10.32 -0.86
N PRO A 139 9.05 -9.44 0.11
CA PRO A 139 9.94 -8.33 0.44
C PRO A 139 11.32 -8.81 0.86
N THR A 140 12.36 -8.01 0.59
CA THR A 140 13.74 -8.35 0.97
C THR A 140 13.95 -8.51 2.47
N TRP A 141 13.12 -7.89 3.27
CA TRP A 141 13.16 -7.96 4.74
C TRP A 141 12.34 -9.13 5.33
N ALA A 142 11.56 -9.84 4.50
CA ALA A 142 10.65 -10.90 4.94
C ALA A 142 11.35 -12.27 5.01
N HIS A 143 12.47 -12.33 5.73
CA HIS A 143 13.25 -13.56 5.90
C HIS A 143 12.45 -14.68 6.54
N GLY A 144 12.59 -15.89 6.02
CA GLY A 144 11.94 -17.08 6.56
C GLY A 144 10.43 -17.17 6.26
N SER A 145 9.94 -16.37 5.34
CA SER A 145 8.53 -16.43 4.91
C SER A 145 8.20 -17.78 4.30
N THR A 146 6.98 -18.21 4.51
CA THR A 146 6.43 -19.45 3.91
C THR A 146 5.05 -19.21 3.35
N ALA A 147 4.67 -19.98 2.35
CA ALA A 147 3.30 -20.06 1.85
C ALA A 147 2.74 -21.47 2.01
N ILE A 148 1.43 -21.58 2.14
CA ILE A 148 0.72 -22.85 2.06
C ILE A 148 -0.16 -22.78 0.82
N VAL A 149 0.09 -23.69 -0.12
CA VAL A 149 -0.67 -23.80 -1.36
C VAL A 149 -1.13 -25.25 -1.48
N ASP A 150 -2.42 -25.49 -1.61
CA ASP A 150 -3.01 -26.82 -1.65
C ASP A 150 -2.54 -27.73 -0.51
N GLY A 151 -2.44 -27.17 0.69
CA GLY A 151 -1.98 -27.87 1.89
C GLY A 151 -0.47 -28.12 1.97
N LYS A 152 0.30 -27.74 0.97
CA LYS A 152 1.77 -27.90 0.94
C LYS A 152 2.45 -26.61 1.39
N ARG A 153 3.39 -26.75 2.31
CA ARG A 153 4.24 -25.63 2.77
C ARG A 153 5.40 -25.44 1.79
N ILE A 154 5.57 -24.20 1.34
CA ILE A 154 6.64 -23.76 0.45
C ILE A 154 7.45 -22.70 1.20
N VAL A 155 8.76 -22.85 1.25
CA VAL A 155 9.66 -21.81 1.77
C VAL A 155 9.85 -20.77 0.67
N LEU A 156 9.68 -19.51 1.02
CA LEU A 156 9.80 -18.39 0.09
C LEU A 156 11.19 -17.77 0.21
N GLU A 157 11.76 -17.42 -0.94
CA GLU A 157 12.97 -16.62 -1.00
C GLU A 157 12.59 -15.14 -1.08
N GLU A 158 13.25 -14.33 -0.27
CA GLU A 158 13.06 -12.89 -0.27
C GLU A 158 13.63 -12.21 -1.53
N GLY A 159 13.16 -11.02 -1.80
CA GLY A 159 13.63 -10.13 -2.84
C GLY A 159 13.23 -10.51 -4.26
N ARG A 160 12.06 -10.24 -4.67
CA ARG A 160 11.40 -10.36 -5.96
C ARG A 160 10.08 -11.15 -5.86
N TYR A 161 9.50 -11.47 -7.01
CA TYR A 161 8.33 -12.34 -7.15
C TYR A 161 8.77 -13.80 -7.12
N LYS A 162 8.93 -14.35 -5.93
CA LYS A 162 9.53 -15.67 -5.73
C LYS A 162 8.52 -16.82 -5.63
N LEU A 163 7.24 -16.50 -5.49
CA LEU A 163 6.19 -17.52 -5.53
C LEU A 163 5.36 -17.34 -6.79
N GLN A 164 5.46 -18.31 -7.68
CA GLN A 164 4.60 -18.42 -8.86
C GLN A 164 3.61 -19.57 -8.65
N ILE A 165 2.34 -19.24 -8.63
CA ILE A 165 1.25 -20.20 -8.54
C ILE A 165 0.59 -20.27 -9.92
N VAL A 166 0.52 -21.47 -10.49
CA VAL A 166 -0.24 -21.70 -11.71
C VAL A 166 -1.63 -22.17 -11.30
N LEU A 167 -2.61 -21.32 -11.54
CA LEU A 167 -4.01 -21.60 -11.26
C LEU A 167 -4.67 -22.13 -12.52
N VAL A 168 -5.35 -23.26 -12.37
CA VAL A 168 -6.18 -23.87 -13.42
C VAL A 168 -7.50 -24.19 -12.72
N ASN A 169 -8.55 -23.56 -13.15
CA ASN A 169 -9.89 -23.85 -12.65
C ASN A 169 -10.62 -24.75 -13.64
#